data_ee0b2b4c37188721b0ff3364f1812cd8
#
_entry.id   ee0b2b4c37188721b0ff3364f1812cd8
#
_cell.length_a   1.000
_cell.length_b   1.000
_cell.length_c   1.000
_cell.angle_alpha   90.00
_cell.angle_beta   90.00
_cell.angle_gamma   90.00
#
_symmetry.space_group_name_H-M   'P 1'
#
loop_
_entity.id
_entity.type
_entity.pdbx_description
1 polymer ?
#
loop_
_entity_poly.entity_id
_entity_poly.type
_entity_poly.pdbx_seq_one_letter_code
_entity_poly.pdbx_strand_id
1 'polypeptide(L)'
;GVEVFRVFDALNDIRNVVDNAEAIKECGGLFEGAISYTISPVHTLDSYLEYGQQLKDLGADTIAIKDMAGMLTPYRAERMVKAFNEEIGLPVHIHCHYVGGMAPANILKAAEAGVAVADTAHAPLAFGNSHPAVEMIVAALKESRYDTDLDLDLLFEISEYWEEMRKRGHYKRGVSSLIHMQVYSHQVPGGMMSNLISQLEVQKAAHRLPEVMAEIPKVRAEVGYPPLVTPMSQIVGTQAVFNVLTGKR
;
A
#
# COMPACT_ATOMS: atom_id res chain seq x y z
N GLY A 1 -5.77 -21.29 -12.60
CA GLY A 1 -4.45 -20.86 -12.16
C GLY A 1 -4.43 -19.39 -11.82
N VAL A 2 -3.26 -18.83 -11.56
CA VAL A 2 -3.09 -17.38 -11.40
C VAL A 2 -2.96 -16.77 -12.79
N GLU A 3 -3.70 -15.72 -13.07
CA GLU A 3 -3.72 -15.05 -14.37
C GLU A 3 -2.99 -13.71 -14.35
N VAL A 4 -3.11 -12.97 -13.25
CA VAL A 4 -2.49 -11.65 -13.06
C VAL A 4 -1.38 -11.74 -12.02
N PHE A 5 -0.20 -11.28 -12.38
CA PHE A 5 0.97 -11.27 -11.52
C PHE A 5 1.38 -9.82 -11.25
N ARG A 6 1.19 -9.39 -10.01
CA ARG A 6 1.64 -8.06 -9.56
C ARG A 6 3.09 -8.13 -9.11
N VAL A 7 3.95 -7.36 -9.76
CA VAL A 7 5.37 -7.26 -9.43
C VAL A 7 5.70 -5.83 -9.01
N PHE A 8 6.46 -5.69 -7.94
CA PHE A 8 6.99 -4.40 -7.49
C PHE A 8 8.44 -4.53 -7.03
N ASP A 9 9.16 -3.46 -7.12
CA ASP A 9 10.43 -3.27 -6.43
C ASP A 9 10.29 -2.21 -5.33
N ALA A 10 10.96 -2.43 -4.19
CA ALA A 10 10.88 -1.53 -3.05
C ALA A 10 11.46 -0.12 -3.33
N LEU A 11 12.39 -0.02 -4.28
CA LEU A 11 13.04 1.23 -4.66
C LEU A 11 12.51 1.83 -5.96
N ASN A 12 11.52 1.16 -6.60
CA ASN A 12 11.07 1.45 -7.97
C ASN A 12 12.24 1.37 -8.97
N ASP A 13 13.12 0.39 -8.81
CA ASP A 13 14.22 0.14 -9.73
C ASP A 13 13.79 -0.88 -10.78
N ILE A 14 13.65 -0.43 -12.01
CA ILE A 14 13.16 -1.26 -13.12
C ILE A 14 14.03 -2.49 -13.37
N ARG A 15 15.33 -2.43 -13.07
CA ARG A 15 16.26 -3.54 -13.27
C ARG A 15 15.89 -4.80 -12.47
N ASN A 16 15.24 -4.60 -11.32
CA ASN A 16 14.78 -5.70 -10.45
C ASN A 16 13.46 -6.33 -10.93
N VAL A 17 12.81 -5.75 -11.92
CA VAL A 17 11.51 -6.18 -12.43
C VAL A 17 11.63 -6.95 -13.75
N VAL A 18 12.71 -6.76 -14.51
CA VAL A 18 12.89 -7.30 -15.87
C VAL A 18 12.64 -8.80 -15.94
N ASP A 19 13.39 -9.59 -15.17
CA ASP A 19 13.32 -11.06 -15.22
C ASP A 19 11.91 -11.57 -14.87
N ASN A 20 11.24 -10.90 -13.92
CA ASN A 20 9.86 -11.25 -13.55
C ASN A 20 8.87 -10.95 -14.68
N ALA A 21 9.01 -9.79 -15.33
CA ALA A 21 8.16 -9.42 -16.46
C ALA A 21 8.30 -10.39 -17.63
N GLU A 22 9.53 -10.76 -17.97
CA GLU A 22 9.82 -11.75 -19.01
C GLU A 22 9.20 -13.12 -18.69
N ALA A 23 9.42 -13.65 -17.49
CA ALA A 23 8.87 -14.94 -17.06
C ALA A 23 7.34 -14.97 -17.07
N ILE A 24 6.68 -13.87 -16.64
CA ILE A 24 5.22 -13.77 -16.65
C ILE A 24 4.71 -13.86 -18.08
N LYS A 25 5.32 -13.14 -19.00
CA LYS A 25 4.94 -13.13 -20.42
C LYS A 25 5.17 -14.47 -21.10
N GLU A 26 6.30 -15.11 -20.84
CA GLU A 26 6.58 -16.45 -21.36
C GLU A 26 5.55 -17.49 -20.90
N CYS A 27 5.01 -17.33 -19.68
CA CYS A 27 3.94 -18.18 -19.16
C CYS A 27 2.54 -17.77 -19.64
N GLY A 28 2.39 -16.69 -20.41
CA GLY A 28 1.10 -16.18 -20.89
C GLY A 28 0.26 -15.53 -19.80
N GLY A 29 0.88 -15.08 -18.69
CA GLY A 29 0.24 -14.32 -17.64
C GLY A 29 0.11 -12.82 -17.97
N LEU A 30 -0.79 -12.14 -17.26
CA LEU A 30 -0.91 -10.68 -17.30
C LEU A 30 0.07 -10.07 -16.30
N PHE A 31 0.87 -9.13 -16.76
CA PHE A 31 1.85 -8.42 -15.94
C PHE A 31 1.27 -7.11 -15.42
N GLU A 32 1.10 -7.02 -14.11
CA GLU A 32 0.77 -5.80 -13.40
C GLU A 32 2.02 -5.21 -12.76
N GLY A 33 2.52 -4.12 -13.32
CA GLY A 33 3.66 -3.38 -12.77
C GLY A 33 3.20 -2.46 -11.63
N ALA A 34 3.77 -2.62 -10.43
CA ALA A 34 3.34 -1.83 -9.30
C ALA A 34 4.39 -0.81 -8.86
N ILE A 35 3.92 0.40 -8.58
CA ILE A 35 4.70 1.54 -8.11
C ILE A 35 4.63 1.56 -6.60
N SER A 36 5.77 1.45 -5.91
CA SER A 36 5.87 1.64 -4.47
C SER A 36 5.73 3.12 -4.13
N TYR A 37 4.49 3.51 -3.74
CA TYR A 37 4.18 4.90 -3.43
C TYR A 37 4.74 5.33 -2.08
N THR A 38 5.32 6.51 -2.03
CA THR A 38 5.79 7.17 -0.81
C THR A 38 5.81 8.69 -0.98
N ILE A 39 6.05 9.41 0.12
CA ILE A 39 6.22 10.86 0.12
C ILE A 39 7.65 11.19 0.52
N SER A 40 8.36 11.93 -0.33
CA SER A 40 9.71 12.42 -0.05
C SER A 40 10.08 13.55 -1.01
N PRO A 41 11.22 14.25 -0.79
CA PRO A 41 11.69 15.27 -1.72
C PRO A 41 12.06 14.74 -3.11
N VAL A 42 12.35 13.43 -3.24
CA VAL A 42 12.78 12.81 -4.50
C VAL A 42 11.66 12.06 -5.24
N HIS A 43 10.55 11.77 -4.57
CA HIS A 43 9.39 11.10 -5.17
C HIS A 43 8.36 12.12 -5.62
N THR A 44 8.43 12.49 -6.89
CA THR A 44 7.52 13.43 -7.55
C THR A 44 6.53 12.70 -8.45
N LEU A 45 5.50 13.38 -8.94
CA LEU A 45 4.60 12.80 -9.95
C LEU A 45 5.38 12.39 -11.21
N ASP A 46 6.30 13.25 -11.67
CA ASP A 46 7.11 13.00 -12.86
C ASP A 46 7.98 11.74 -12.69
N SER A 47 8.61 11.55 -11.52
CA SER A 47 9.40 10.33 -11.25
C SER A 47 8.53 9.07 -11.26
N TYR A 48 7.29 9.14 -10.82
CA TYR A 48 6.35 8.02 -10.90
C TYR A 48 5.89 7.75 -12.33
N LEU A 49 5.64 8.79 -13.13
CA LEU A 49 5.30 8.65 -14.55
C LEU A 49 6.44 8.06 -15.35
N GLU A 50 7.68 8.50 -15.09
CA GLU A 50 8.87 7.92 -15.71
C GLU A 50 8.99 6.42 -15.41
N TYR A 51 8.82 6.03 -14.15
CA TYR A 51 8.83 4.61 -13.78
C TYR A 51 7.64 3.84 -14.38
N GLY A 52 6.47 4.44 -14.42
CA GLY A 52 5.29 3.89 -15.09
C GLY A 52 5.51 3.64 -16.59
N GLN A 53 6.21 4.56 -17.26
CA GLN A 53 6.59 4.37 -18.66
C GLN A 53 7.58 3.21 -18.82
N GLN A 54 8.57 3.09 -17.95
CA GLN A 54 9.50 1.95 -17.97
C GLN A 54 8.78 0.61 -17.78
N LEU A 55 7.78 0.55 -16.87
CA LEU A 55 6.95 -0.65 -16.68
C LEU A 55 6.14 -0.98 -17.95
N LYS A 56 5.57 0.04 -18.59
CA LYS A 56 4.86 -0.11 -19.89
C LYS A 56 5.79 -0.63 -20.98
N ASP A 57 7.01 -0.11 -21.05
CA ASP A 57 8.01 -0.52 -22.05
C ASP A 57 8.47 -1.98 -21.84
N LEU A 58 8.48 -2.47 -20.58
CA LEU A 58 8.62 -3.89 -20.26
C LEU A 58 7.36 -4.72 -20.58
N GLY A 59 6.28 -4.04 -21.01
CA GLY A 59 5.02 -4.63 -21.45
C GLY A 59 4.09 -4.96 -20.29
N ALA A 60 4.01 -4.11 -19.29
CA ALA A 60 2.94 -4.17 -18.33
C ALA A 60 1.57 -4.04 -19.01
N ASP A 61 0.62 -4.85 -18.57
CA ASP A 61 -0.77 -4.79 -19.01
C ASP A 61 -1.57 -3.79 -18.17
N THR A 62 -1.18 -3.60 -16.91
CA THR A 62 -1.78 -2.66 -15.95
C THR A 62 -0.72 -2.04 -15.05
N ILE A 63 -1.01 -0.88 -14.48
CA ILE A 63 -0.16 -0.20 -13.49
C ILE A 63 -0.87 -0.12 -12.15
N ALA A 64 -0.24 -0.64 -11.08
CA ALA A 64 -0.77 -0.50 -9.72
C ALA A 64 -0.05 0.62 -8.95
N ILE A 65 -0.81 1.52 -8.35
CA ILE A 65 -0.30 2.51 -7.38
C ILE A 65 -0.42 1.86 -6.00
N LYS A 66 0.71 1.46 -5.42
CA LYS A 66 0.78 0.69 -4.17
C LYS A 66 1.13 1.59 -2.99
N ASP A 67 0.11 2.03 -2.26
CA ASP A 67 0.24 2.80 -1.01
C ASP A 67 0.13 1.88 0.21
N MET A 68 1.23 1.27 0.57
CA MET A 68 1.31 0.33 1.69
C MET A 68 1.26 1.02 3.06
N ALA A 69 1.63 2.29 3.14
CA ALA A 69 1.62 3.06 4.38
C ALA A 69 0.31 3.82 4.61
N GLY A 70 -0.61 3.86 3.64
CA GLY A 70 -1.85 4.61 3.72
C GLY A 70 -1.66 6.13 3.74
N MET A 71 -0.66 6.62 3.00
CA MET A 71 -0.29 8.04 2.95
C MET A 71 -0.86 8.80 1.76
N LEU A 72 -1.44 8.10 0.81
CA LEU A 72 -2.08 8.72 -0.34
C LEU A 72 -3.28 9.55 0.14
N THR A 73 -3.42 10.75 -0.37
CA THR A 73 -4.56 11.62 -0.08
C THR A 73 -5.53 11.63 -1.25
N PRO A 74 -6.83 11.95 -1.04
CA PRO A 74 -7.83 11.87 -2.11
C PRO A 74 -7.47 12.66 -3.37
N TYR A 75 -7.02 13.89 -3.22
CA TYR A 75 -6.64 14.72 -4.37
C TYR A 75 -5.32 14.32 -5.02
N ARG A 76 -4.44 13.64 -4.30
CA ARG A 76 -3.25 13.02 -4.90
C ARG A 76 -3.63 11.76 -5.67
N ALA A 77 -4.53 10.95 -5.15
CA ALA A 77 -5.06 9.77 -5.85
C ALA A 77 -5.69 10.19 -7.18
N GLU A 78 -6.60 11.17 -7.15
CA GLU A 78 -7.23 11.74 -8.35
C GLU A 78 -6.18 12.20 -9.37
N ARG A 79 -5.23 13.04 -8.94
CA ARG A 79 -4.19 13.57 -9.82
C ARG A 79 -3.30 12.50 -10.41
N MET A 80 -2.88 11.50 -9.60
CA MET A 80 -2.04 10.40 -10.09
C MET A 80 -2.78 9.55 -11.09
N VAL A 81 -3.99 9.07 -10.77
CA VAL A 81 -4.79 8.25 -11.68
C VAL A 81 -5.03 8.96 -13.00
N LYS A 82 -5.38 10.25 -12.95
CA LYS A 82 -5.60 11.06 -14.15
C LYS A 82 -4.32 11.15 -15.00
N ALA A 83 -3.17 11.48 -14.39
CA ALA A 83 -1.92 11.60 -15.10
C ALA A 83 -1.48 10.26 -15.72
N PHE A 84 -1.63 9.14 -15.00
CA PHE A 84 -1.31 7.82 -15.54
C PHE A 84 -2.22 7.42 -16.70
N ASN A 85 -3.52 7.70 -16.62
CA ASN A 85 -4.44 7.45 -17.73
C ASN A 85 -4.10 8.29 -18.96
N GLU A 86 -3.74 9.57 -18.77
CA GLU A 86 -3.45 10.51 -19.87
C GLU A 86 -2.08 10.26 -20.51
N GLU A 87 -1.04 10.00 -19.70
CA GLU A 87 0.34 9.94 -20.18
C GLU A 87 0.83 8.52 -20.43
N ILE A 88 0.47 7.56 -19.58
CA ILE A 88 0.87 6.16 -19.74
C ILE A 88 -0.15 5.40 -20.59
N GLY A 89 -1.46 5.63 -20.36
CA GLY A 89 -2.54 5.03 -21.14
C GLY A 89 -2.75 3.54 -20.88
N LEU A 90 -2.31 3.02 -19.75
CA LEU A 90 -2.65 1.68 -19.26
C LEU A 90 -3.71 1.75 -18.15
N PRO A 91 -4.55 0.71 -17.99
CA PRO A 91 -5.49 0.66 -16.88
C PRO A 91 -4.77 0.83 -15.53
N VAL A 92 -5.28 1.73 -14.69
CA VAL A 92 -4.70 2.01 -13.38
C VAL A 92 -5.42 1.22 -12.31
N HIS A 93 -4.66 0.59 -11.43
CA HIS A 93 -5.12 -0.11 -10.24
C HIS A 93 -4.69 0.66 -8.99
N ILE A 94 -5.59 0.89 -8.04
CA ILE A 94 -5.27 1.54 -6.78
C ILE A 94 -5.25 0.54 -5.62
N HIS A 95 -4.12 0.49 -4.90
CA HIS A 95 -3.90 -0.35 -3.73
C HIS A 95 -3.56 0.54 -2.54
N CYS A 96 -4.54 0.85 -1.70
CA CYS A 96 -4.37 1.72 -0.54
C CYS A 96 -4.66 0.98 0.75
N HIS A 97 -3.68 0.96 1.67
CA HIS A 97 -3.91 0.51 3.04
C HIS A 97 -4.71 1.54 3.84
N TYR A 98 -5.46 1.05 4.84
CA TYR A 98 -6.39 1.89 5.63
C TYR A 98 -5.71 2.65 6.78
N VAL A 99 -4.41 2.51 6.99
CA VAL A 99 -3.67 3.03 8.16
C VAL A 99 -4.00 4.49 8.49
N GLY A 100 -3.99 5.35 7.48
CA GLY A 100 -4.34 6.77 7.63
C GLY A 100 -5.85 7.09 7.58
N GLY A 101 -6.71 6.07 7.41
CA GLY A 101 -8.16 6.24 7.35
C GLY A 101 -8.71 6.84 6.05
N MET A 102 -7.84 7.25 5.12
CA MET A 102 -8.26 7.97 3.90
C MET A 102 -8.53 7.06 2.70
N ALA A 103 -8.25 5.76 2.79
CA ALA A 103 -8.37 4.85 1.66
C ALA A 103 -9.75 4.86 0.97
N PRO A 104 -10.90 4.93 1.67
CA PRO A 104 -12.20 5.05 1.00
C PRO A 104 -12.32 6.32 0.16
N ALA A 105 -11.91 7.47 0.72
CA ALA A 105 -11.95 8.73 0.00
C ALA A 105 -10.96 8.75 -1.19
N ASN A 106 -9.82 8.07 -1.06
CA ASN A 106 -8.87 7.89 -2.15
C ASN A 106 -9.50 7.11 -3.30
N ILE A 107 -10.21 6.01 -3.01
CA ILE A 107 -10.88 5.18 -4.02
C ILE A 107 -12.00 5.97 -4.71
N LEU A 108 -12.80 6.72 -3.97
CA LEU A 108 -13.86 7.56 -4.57
C LEU A 108 -13.25 8.59 -5.55
N LYS A 109 -12.19 9.28 -5.13
CA LYS A 109 -11.49 10.24 -6.01
C LYS A 109 -10.77 9.59 -7.18
N ALA A 110 -10.22 8.40 -6.98
CA ALA A 110 -9.65 7.61 -8.06
C ALA A 110 -10.72 7.13 -9.06
N ALA A 111 -11.92 6.77 -8.59
CA ALA A 111 -13.05 6.43 -9.47
C ALA A 111 -13.46 7.62 -10.34
N GLU A 112 -13.56 8.83 -9.77
CA GLU A 112 -13.81 10.05 -10.53
C GLU A 112 -12.75 10.33 -11.60
N ALA A 113 -11.51 9.91 -11.37
CA ALA A 113 -10.38 10.04 -12.31
C ALA A 113 -10.25 8.87 -13.31
N GLY A 114 -11.12 7.86 -13.24
CA GLY A 114 -11.12 6.73 -14.17
C GLY A 114 -10.19 5.59 -13.79
N VAL A 115 -10.03 5.31 -12.48
CA VAL A 115 -9.34 4.09 -12.04
C VAL A 115 -10.07 2.84 -12.52
N ALA A 116 -9.32 1.85 -12.99
CA ALA A 116 -9.90 0.61 -13.51
C ALA A 116 -10.22 -0.39 -12.40
N VAL A 117 -9.38 -0.48 -11.37
CA VAL A 117 -9.49 -1.46 -10.29
C VAL A 117 -9.11 -0.82 -8.96
N ALA A 118 -9.77 -1.24 -7.86
CA ALA A 118 -9.41 -0.88 -6.51
C ALA A 118 -9.34 -2.11 -5.61
N ASP A 119 -8.24 -2.26 -4.86
CA ASP A 119 -8.09 -3.32 -3.86
C ASP A 119 -8.93 -3.02 -2.61
N THR A 120 -9.66 -4.03 -2.18
CA THR A 120 -10.49 -3.99 -0.98
C THR A 120 -10.35 -5.30 -0.19
N ALA A 121 -10.95 -5.37 0.98
CA ALA A 121 -11.06 -6.60 1.77
C ALA A 121 -12.48 -6.75 2.31
N HIS A 122 -12.93 -7.98 2.63
CA HIS A 122 -14.20 -8.15 3.32
C HIS A 122 -14.14 -7.57 4.75
N ALA A 123 -15.24 -7.00 5.22
CA ALA A 123 -15.31 -6.22 6.45
C ALA A 123 -14.67 -6.89 7.68
N PRO A 124 -14.78 -8.21 7.92
CA PRO A 124 -14.10 -8.86 9.05
C PRO A 124 -12.57 -8.85 8.97
N LEU A 125 -12.01 -8.69 7.78
CA LEU A 125 -10.57 -8.69 7.49
C LEU A 125 -10.04 -7.31 7.05
N ALA A 126 -10.94 -6.33 6.95
CA ALA A 126 -10.64 -4.96 6.52
C ALA A 126 -10.09 -4.08 7.65
N PHE A 127 -9.75 -2.84 7.29
CA PHE A 127 -9.33 -1.74 8.16
C PHE A 127 -7.92 -1.91 8.77
N GLY A 128 -7.50 -0.95 9.55
CA GLY A 128 -6.17 -0.94 10.17
C GLY A 128 -5.04 -1.07 9.13
N ASN A 129 -4.28 -2.15 9.23
CA ASN A 129 -3.18 -2.46 8.29
C ASN A 129 -3.66 -3.14 6.99
N SER A 130 -4.95 -3.41 6.85
CA SER A 130 -5.56 -3.98 5.65
C SER A 130 -6.12 -2.87 4.75
N HIS A 131 -7.02 -3.23 3.86
CA HIS A 131 -7.71 -2.34 2.94
C HIS A 131 -9.04 -1.85 3.51
N PRO A 132 -9.72 -0.88 2.86
CA PRO A 132 -11.11 -0.58 3.16
C PRO A 132 -12.01 -1.78 2.87
N ALA A 133 -13.15 -1.84 3.54
CA ALA A 133 -14.11 -2.91 3.32
C ALA A 133 -14.76 -2.77 1.93
N VAL A 134 -14.88 -3.91 1.20
CA VAL A 134 -15.53 -3.94 -0.11
C VAL A 134 -16.98 -3.46 -0.01
N GLU A 135 -17.69 -3.89 1.02
CA GLU A 135 -19.09 -3.51 1.28
C GLU A 135 -19.24 -1.99 1.42
N MET A 136 -18.26 -1.34 2.09
CA MET A 136 -18.22 0.12 2.23
C MET A 136 -18.03 0.82 0.88
N ILE A 137 -17.09 0.32 0.06
CA ILE A 137 -16.81 0.93 -1.24
C ILE A 137 -17.96 0.73 -2.21
N VAL A 138 -18.54 -0.47 -2.26
CA VAL A 138 -19.70 -0.75 -3.10
C VAL A 138 -20.88 0.13 -2.69
N ALA A 139 -21.19 0.21 -1.39
CA ALA A 139 -22.27 1.09 -0.90
C ALA A 139 -22.00 2.58 -1.22
N ALA A 140 -20.74 3.02 -1.11
CA ALA A 140 -20.39 4.42 -1.38
C ALA A 140 -20.45 4.80 -2.86
N LEU A 141 -20.26 3.83 -3.77
CA LEU A 141 -20.34 4.04 -5.23
C LEU A 141 -21.76 3.80 -5.78
N LYS A 142 -22.65 3.23 -4.97
CA LYS A 142 -24.05 2.98 -5.36
C LYS A 142 -24.72 4.26 -5.83
N GLU A 143 -25.61 4.15 -6.81
CA GLU A 143 -26.33 5.28 -7.41
C GLU A 143 -25.44 6.32 -8.12
N SER A 144 -24.15 6.04 -8.26
CA SER A 144 -23.23 6.86 -9.05
C SER A 144 -22.97 6.24 -10.43
N ARG A 145 -22.37 6.99 -11.34
CA ARG A 145 -21.87 6.45 -12.61
C ARG A 145 -20.71 5.47 -12.46
N TYR A 146 -20.24 5.26 -11.24
CA TYR A 146 -19.15 4.35 -10.89
C TYR A 146 -19.67 3.15 -10.09
N ASP A 147 -20.99 2.91 -10.10
CA ASP A 147 -21.59 1.73 -9.48
C ASP A 147 -20.92 0.47 -10.05
N THR A 148 -20.53 -0.43 -9.17
CA THR A 148 -19.80 -1.65 -9.53
C THR A 148 -20.73 -2.77 -9.98
N ASP A 149 -22.05 -2.61 -9.84
CA ASP A 149 -23.07 -3.62 -10.05
C ASP A 149 -22.90 -4.88 -9.17
N LEU A 150 -22.05 -4.82 -8.15
CA LEU A 150 -21.89 -5.90 -7.19
C LEU A 150 -23.11 -5.99 -6.26
N ASP A 151 -23.53 -7.22 -5.99
CA ASP A 151 -24.62 -7.53 -5.07
C ASP A 151 -24.17 -7.35 -3.62
N LEU A 152 -24.66 -6.31 -2.96
CA LEU A 152 -24.27 -5.96 -1.60
C LEU A 152 -24.76 -6.99 -0.57
N ASP A 153 -25.91 -7.60 -0.78
CA ASP A 153 -26.44 -8.64 0.12
C ASP A 153 -25.56 -9.89 0.06
N LEU A 154 -25.13 -10.29 -1.13
CA LEU A 154 -24.16 -11.38 -1.29
C LEU A 154 -22.82 -11.06 -0.64
N LEU A 155 -22.35 -9.82 -0.73
CA LEU A 155 -21.11 -9.39 -0.04
C LEU A 155 -21.26 -9.49 1.49
N PHE A 156 -22.43 -9.19 2.05
CA PHE A 156 -22.68 -9.38 3.48
C PHE A 156 -22.67 -10.86 3.87
N GLU A 157 -23.27 -11.75 3.09
CA GLU A 157 -23.22 -13.20 3.32
C GLU A 157 -21.79 -13.74 3.32
N ILE A 158 -20.97 -13.29 2.35
CA ILE A 158 -19.54 -13.65 2.28
C ILE A 158 -18.80 -13.13 3.52
N SER A 159 -19.12 -11.93 3.98
CA SER A 159 -18.52 -11.36 5.18
C SER A 159 -18.90 -12.11 6.46
N GLU A 160 -20.12 -12.60 6.58
CA GLU A 160 -20.51 -13.47 7.68
C GLU A 160 -19.70 -14.77 7.70
N TYR A 161 -19.50 -15.39 6.53
CA TYR A 161 -18.62 -16.56 6.40
C TYR A 161 -17.19 -16.27 6.87
N TRP A 162 -16.59 -15.15 6.43
CA TRP A 162 -15.25 -14.76 6.86
C TRP A 162 -15.17 -14.44 8.35
N GLU A 163 -16.21 -13.85 8.94
CA GLU A 163 -16.25 -13.61 10.37
C GLU A 163 -16.28 -14.92 11.17
N GLU A 164 -17.00 -15.92 10.71
CA GLU A 164 -16.98 -17.27 11.32
C GLU A 164 -15.58 -17.91 11.19
N MET A 165 -14.98 -17.87 10.01
CA MET A 165 -13.64 -18.42 9.78
C MET A 165 -12.61 -17.74 10.68
N ARG A 166 -12.69 -16.43 10.81
CA ARG A 166 -11.82 -15.64 11.69
C ARG A 166 -11.97 -16.10 13.15
N LYS A 167 -13.20 -16.27 13.62
CA LYS A 167 -13.49 -16.74 15.00
C LYS A 167 -12.97 -18.16 15.23
N ARG A 168 -13.22 -19.09 14.30
CA ARG A 168 -12.74 -20.49 14.37
C ARG A 168 -11.21 -20.56 14.40
N GLY A 169 -10.52 -19.74 13.62
CA GLY A 169 -9.05 -19.67 13.57
C GLY A 169 -8.43 -18.86 14.72
N HIS A 170 -9.25 -18.31 15.63
CA HIS A 170 -8.79 -17.41 16.71
C HIS A 170 -7.98 -16.20 16.20
N TYR A 171 -8.16 -15.84 14.94
CA TYR A 171 -7.48 -14.67 14.37
C TYR A 171 -8.05 -13.40 14.99
N LYS A 172 -7.19 -12.61 15.58
CA LYS A 172 -7.57 -11.28 16.04
C LYS A 172 -7.94 -10.42 14.84
N ARG A 173 -8.99 -9.60 14.95
CA ARG A 173 -9.17 -8.52 13.97
C ARG A 173 -7.87 -7.74 13.95
N GLY A 174 -7.41 -7.39 12.75
CA GLY A 174 -6.17 -6.62 12.58
C GLY A 174 -6.22 -5.34 13.41
N VAL A 175 -5.77 -5.45 14.63
CA VAL A 175 -5.86 -4.39 15.63
C VAL A 175 -4.58 -3.61 15.63
N SER A 176 -4.47 -2.75 14.70
CA SER A 176 -4.20 -1.39 15.10
C SER A 176 -5.57 -0.73 15.22
N SER A 177 -6.08 -0.64 16.40
CA SER A 177 -7.47 -0.26 16.70
C SER A 177 -7.80 1.19 16.36
N LEU A 178 -6.90 1.93 15.77
CA LEU A 178 -7.02 3.36 15.54
C LEU A 178 -6.40 3.74 14.21
N ILE A 179 -7.05 4.64 13.53
CA ILE A 179 -6.49 5.44 12.44
C ILE A 179 -5.26 6.17 13.00
N HIS A 180 -4.08 5.83 12.50
CA HIS A 180 -2.83 6.46 12.88
C HIS A 180 -2.50 7.62 11.95
N MET A 181 -3.11 8.78 12.19
CA MET A 181 -2.83 9.99 11.39
C MET A 181 -1.36 10.44 11.45
N GLN A 182 -0.62 10.06 12.49
CA GLN A 182 0.82 10.30 12.58
C GLN A 182 1.65 9.60 11.50
N VAL A 183 1.06 8.64 10.76
CA VAL A 183 1.70 8.03 9.59
C VAL A 183 2.15 9.09 8.57
N TYR A 184 1.44 10.20 8.46
CA TYR A 184 1.85 11.32 7.60
C TYR A 184 3.13 12.02 8.05
N SER A 185 3.49 11.90 9.34
CA SER A 185 4.74 12.47 9.89
C SER A 185 5.91 11.48 9.81
N HIS A 186 5.73 10.26 10.30
CA HIS A 186 6.83 9.28 10.37
C HIS A 186 6.87 8.32 9.19
N GLN A 187 5.79 8.20 8.43
CA GLN A 187 5.65 7.37 7.22
C GLN A 187 5.89 5.86 7.44
N VAL A 188 5.74 5.40 8.69
CA VAL A 188 5.97 4.01 9.09
C VAL A 188 4.71 3.19 8.84
N PRO A 189 4.75 2.18 7.94
CA PRO A 189 3.64 1.26 7.73
C PRO A 189 3.29 0.48 8.99
N GLY A 190 2.02 0.08 9.11
CA GLY A 190 1.55 -0.64 10.30
C GLY A 190 2.28 -1.95 10.57
N GLY A 191 2.64 -2.72 9.53
CA GLY A 191 3.44 -3.94 9.68
C GLY A 191 4.84 -3.66 10.24
N MET A 192 5.48 -2.57 9.81
CA MET A 192 6.77 -2.13 10.36
C MET A 192 6.63 -1.74 11.84
N MET A 193 5.56 -1.03 12.20
CA MET A 193 5.28 -0.64 13.59
C MET A 193 5.21 -1.86 14.52
N SER A 194 4.49 -2.89 14.12
CA SER A 194 4.37 -4.13 14.92
C SER A 194 5.73 -4.80 15.12
N ASN A 195 6.57 -4.84 14.08
CA ASN A 195 7.91 -5.40 14.16
C ASN A 195 8.83 -4.59 15.10
N LEU A 196 8.77 -3.25 15.04
CA LEU A 196 9.54 -2.37 15.92
C LEU A 196 9.16 -2.57 17.38
N ILE A 197 7.87 -2.65 17.68
CA ILE A 197 7.37 -2.92 19.04
C ILE A 197 7.92 -4.25 19.54
N SER A 198 7.78 -5.33 18.77
CA SER A 198 8.29 -6.65 19.14
C SER A 198 9.81 -6.66 19.39
N GLN A 199 10.58 -5.99 18.52
CA GLN A 199 12.05 -5.88 18.71
C GLN A 199 12.41 -5.13 20.00
N LEU A 200 11.74 -4.03 20.29
CA LEU A 200 11.98 -3.25 21.49
C LEU A 200 11.53 -3.98 22.77
N GLU A 201 10.45 -4.78 22.71
CA GLU A 201 10.02 -5.62 23.82
C GLU A 201 11.07 -6.69 24.18
N VAL A 202 11.63 -7.37 23.18
CA VAL A 202 12.73 -8.33 23.38
C VAL A 202 13.93 -7.69 24.08
N GLN A 203 14.22 -6.42 23.75
CA GLN A 203 15.31 -5.64 24.33
C GLN A 203 14.91 -4.95 25.66
N LYS A 204 13.69 -5.18 26.16
CA LYS A 204 13.12 -4.49 27.34
C LYS A 204 13.15 -2.95 27.22
N ALA A 205 13.08 -2.45 26.02
CA ALA A 205 13.21 -1.04 25.64
C ALA A 205 11.93 -0.47 24.97
N ALA A 206 10.75 -1.08 25.18
CA ALA A 206 9.50 -0.66 24.58
C ALA A 206 9.15 0.82 24.86
N HIS A 207 9.57 1.34 26.01
CA HIS A 207 9.39 2.75 26.38
C HIS A 207 10.16 3.72 25.48
N ARG A 208 11.14 3.25 24.71
CA ARG A 208 11.93 4.07 23.77
C ARG A 208 11.34 4.13 22.37
N LEU A 209 10.17 3.53 22.13
CA LEU A 209 9.49 3.60 20.83
C LEU A 209 9.35 5.03 20.29
N PRO A 210 8.99 6.06 21.07
CA PRO A 210 8.92 7.43 20.57
C PRO A 210 10.26 7.95 20.01
N GLU A 211 11.39 7.59 20.64
CA GLU A 211 12.72 7.97 20.15
C GLU A 211 13.05 7.28 18.81
N VAL A 212 12.72 5.99 18.70
CA VAL A 212 12.90 5.24 17.46
C VAL A 212 12.03 5.84 16.33
N MET A 213 10.78 6.20 16.63
CA MET A 213 9.90 6.85 15.67
C MET A 213 10.43 8.20 15.18
N ALA A 214 11.09 8.97 16.05
CA ALA A 214 11.74 10.24 15.70
C ALA A 214 13.06 10.04 14.91
N GLU A 215 13.69 8.87 15.04
CA GLU A 215 14.94 8.53 14.36
C GLU A 215 14.70 7.99 12.93
N ILE A 216 13.59 7.28 12.68
CA ILE A 216 13.28 6.68 11.39
C ILE A 216 13.34 7.68 10.22
N PRO A 217 12.72 8.88 10.28
CA PRO A 217 12.81 9.85 9.20
C PRO A 217 14.25 10.28 8.87
N LYS A 218 15.13 10.34 9.87
CA LYS A 218 16.53 10.71 9.69
C LYS A 218 17.32 9.61 8.99
N VAL A 219 17.20 8.38 9.49
CA VAL A 219 17.82 7.20 8.85
C VAL A 219 17.34 7.07 7.42
N ARG A 220 16.03 7.25 7.19
CA ARG A 220 15.45 7.21 5.85
C ARG A 220 16.05 8.26 4.92
N ALA A 221 16.27 9.48 5.40
CA ALA A 221 16.91 10.54 4.63
C ALA A 221 18.37 10.19 4.26
N GLU A 222 19.11 9.61 5.20
CA GLU A 222 20.51 9.21 5.01
C GLU A 222 20.69 8.12 3.95
N VAL A 223 19.70 7.23 3.79
CA VAL A 223 19.74 6.16 2.78
C VAL A 223 18.97 6.52 1.49
N GLY A 224 18.67 7.80 1.27
CA GLY A 224 18.12 8.29 0.00
C GLY A 224 16.59 8.21 -0.10
N TYR A 225 15.88 8.25 1.02
CA TYR A 225 14.40 8.29 1.09
C TYR A 225 13.69 7.08 0.47
N PRO A 226 14.12 5.83 0.69
CA PRO A 226 13.40 4.70 0.10
C PRO A 226 11.95 4.64 0.57
N PRO A 227 11.04 4.11 -0.25
CA PRO A 227 9.74 3.67 0.23
C PRO A 227 9.89 2.65 1.37
N LEU A 228 9.09 2.79 2.45
CA LEU A 228 9.17 1.87 3.60
C LEU A 228 8.36 0.60 3.34
N VAL A 229 8.68 -0.10 2.26
CA VAL A 229 8.22 -1.46 1.94
C VAL A 229 9.34 -2.46 2.21
N THR A 230 9.00 -3.73 2.38
CA THR A 230 9.99 -4.81 2.57
C THR A 230 10.88 -4.95 1.34
N PRO A 231 12.22 -5.05 1.47
CA PRO A 231 12.99 -5.14 2.71
C PRO A 231 13.39 -3.81 3.36
N MET A 232 13.21 -2.66 2.69
CA MET A 232 13.70 -1.36 3.14
C MET A 232 13.11 -0.92 4.48
N SER A 233 11.84 -1.24 4.76
CA SER A 233 11.23 -0.98 6.07
C SER A 233 11.96 -1.67 7.21
N GLN A 234 12.49 -2.89 6.98
CA GLN A 234 13.26 -3.63 7.98
C GLN A 234 14.65 -3.02 8.16
N ILE A 235 15.33 -2.67 7.08
CA ILE A 235 16.66 -2.06 7.11
C ILE A 235 16.62 -0.73 7.87
N VAL A 236 15.74 0.18 7.46
CA VAL A 236 15.59 1.50 8.10
C VAL A 236 15.14 1.37 9.56
N GLY A 237 14.19 0.48 9.84
CA GLY A 237 13.69 0.25 11.19
C GLY A 237 14.75 -0.30 12.13
N THR A 238 15.48 -1.33 11.70
CA THR A 238 16.56 -1.93 12.50
C THR A 238 17.66 -0.92 12.75
N GLN A 239 18.08 -0.14 11.74
CA GLN A 239 19.09 0.89 11.93
C GLN A 239 18.64 1.96 12.94
N ALA A 240 17.39 2.41 12.86
CA ALA A 240 16.83 3.38 13.82
C ALA A 240 16.83 2.84 15.25
N VAL A 241 16.47 1.56 15.45
CA VAL A 241 16.54 0.89 16.75
C VAL A 241 17.99 0.85 17.26
N PHE A 242 18.96 0.47 16.42
CA PHE A 242 20.38 0.46 16.79
C PHE A 242 20.88 1.84 17.20
N ASN A 243 20.60 2.88 16.43
CA ASN A 243 21.00 4.24 16.74
C ASN A 243 20.49 4.68 18.12
N VAL A 244 19.22 4.39 18.41
CA VAL A 244 18.60 4.75 19.68
C VAL A 244 19.17 3.93 20.83
N LEU A 245 19.31 2.60 20.69
CA LEU A 245 19.78 1.74 21.80
C LEU A 245 21.25 1.95 22.13
N THR A 246 22.09 2.19 21.13
CA THR A 246 23.54 2.36 21.34
C THR A 246 23.95 3.80 21.60
N GLY A 247 23.09 4.77 21.30
CA GLY A 247 23.43 6.19 21.34
C GLY A 247 24.49 6.60 20.29
N LYS A 248 24.70 5.75 19.28
CA LYS A 248 25.68 5.99 18.18
C LYS A 248 24.93 6.01 16.86
N ARG A 249 25.46 6.78 15.92
CA ARG A 249 24.93 6.95 14.59
C ARG A 249 25.94 6.51 13.55
#